data_d0780fb95fd318a45ee1a73798d9b85d
#
_entry.id   d0780fb95fd318a45ee1a73798d9b85d
#
_cell.length_a   1.000
_cell.length_b   1.000
_cell.length_c   1.000
_cell.angle_alpha   90.00
_cell.angle_beta   90.00
_cell.angle_gamma   90.00
#
_symmetry.space_group_name_H-M   'P 1'
#
loop_
_entity.id
_entity.type
_entity.pdbx_description
1 polymer ?
#
loop_
_entity_poly.entity_id
_entity_poly.type
_entity_poly.pdbx_seq_one_letter_code
_entity_poly.pdbx_strand_id
1 'polypeptide(L)'
;SWDHSASALYTRGRLTWQLRYRVKTRQQDNPSHTALISHTTHRLQTYLNTRWGSIEAKTQAQVVYSRHDTDSWGYTVGQQLGYRHGDFHLWGSLSYFHTHDYDSRIYSYERGMRYTFSYPSFYGHGIRYTLLATVPLARRLTLTAKAGITDYFDRDHISSGQQQIDRSSQTDI
;
A
#
# COMPACT_ATOMS: atom_id res chain seq x y z
N SER A 1 -18.79 10.98 12.95
CA SER A 1 -18.19 10.07 11.95
C SER A 1 -18.65 8.64 12.21
N TRP A 2 -18.85 7.85 11.18
CA TRP A 2 -19.13 6.43 11.25
C TRP A 2 -18.17 5.66 10.32
N ASP A 3 -17.90 4.40 10.69
CA ASP A 3 -16.93 3.55 10.01
C ASP A 3 -17.44 2.10 10.05
N HIS A 4 -17.76 1.55 8.89
CA HIS A 4 -18.26 0.19 8.75
C HIS A 4 -17.34 -0.61 7.85
N SER A 5 -17.08 -1.86 8.21
CA SER A 5 -16.31 -2.78 7.40
C SER A 5 -16.94 -4.17 7.37
N ALA A 6 -16.85 -4.80 6.22
CA ALA A 6 -17.21 -6.20 6.01
C ALA A 6 -16.01 -6.91 5.38
N SER A 7 -15.80 -8.18 5.74
CA SER A 7 -14.76 -8.99 5.14
C SER A 7 -15.24 -10.42 4.92
N ALA A 8 -14.79 -11.02 3.82
CA ALA A 8 -14.98 -12.43 3.51
C ALA A 8 -13.60 -13.08 3.33
N LEU A 9 -13.46 -14.29 3.86
CA LEU A 9 -12.25 -15.10 3.76
C LEU A 9 -12.61 -16.46 3.18
N TYR A 10 -11.93 -16.85 2.12
CA TYR A 10 -12.07 -18.17 1.51
C TYR A 10 -10.71 -18.85 1.47
N THR A 11 -10.63 -20.08 1.98
CA THR A 11 -9.40 -20.87 1.97
C THR A 11 -9.66 -22.23 1.36
N ARG A 12 -8.84 -22.60 0.38
CA ARG A 12 -8.86 -23.93 -0.23
C ARG A 12 -7.44 -24.41 -0.50
N GLY A 13 -7.01 -25.41 0.27
CA GLY A 13 -5.66 -25.94 0.16
C GLY A 13 -4.59 -24.88 0.42
N ARG A 14 -3.82 -24.55 -0.62
CA ARG A 14 -2.73 -23.57 -0.54
C ARG A 14 -3.14 -22.15 -0.94
N LEU A 15 -4.39 -21.97 -1.30
CA LEU A 15 -4.95 -20.70 -1.75
C LEU A 15 -5.78 -20.08 -0.63
N THR A 16 -5.52 -18.83 -0.32
CA THR A 16 -6.35 -18.01 0.57
C THR A 16 -6.74 -16.74 -0.16
N TRP A 17 -8.03 -16.50 -0.29
CA TRP A 17 -8.57 -15.28 -0.86
C TRP A 17 -9.33 -14.51 0.21
N GLN A 18 -9.02 -13.23 0.35
CA GLN A 18 -9.67 -12.30 1.27
C GLN A 18 -10.23 -11.12 0.49
N LEU A 19 -11.50 -10.82 0.72
CA LEU A 19 -12.16 -9.61 0.26
C LEU A 19 -12.51 -8.76 1.47
N ARG A 20 -12.24 -7.46 1.41
CA ARG A 20 -12.59 -6.49 2.44
C ARG A 20 -13.22 -5.25 1.82
N TYR A 21 -14.36 -4.87 2.32
CA TYR A 21 -15.02 -3.61 2.00
C TYR A 21 -15.10 -2.73 3.25
N ARG A 22 -14.81 -1.45 3.10
CA ARG A 22 -14.90 -0.47 4.18
C ARG A 22 -15.53 0.80 3.66
N VAL A 23 -16.45 1.36 4.40
CA VAL A 23 -17.01 2.68 4.17
C VAL A 23 -16.82 3.52 5.42
N LYS A 24 -16.30 4.72 5.23
CA LYS A 24 -16.02 5.67 6.30
C LYS A 24 -16.57 7.04 5.95
N THR A 25 -17.38 7.60 6.84
CA THR A 25 -17.88 8.98 6.73
C THR A 25 -17.30 9.82 7.85
N ARG A 26 -16.74 10.95 7.50
CA ARG A 26 -16.27 11.99 8.41
C ARG A 26 -16.96 13.31 8.09
N GLN A 27 -17.24 14.09 9.11
CA GLN A 27 -17.60 15.48 8.96
C GLN A 27 -16.35 16.33 9.15
N GLN A 28 -16.10 17.22 8.23
CA GLN A 28 -15.00 18.18 8.27
C GLN A 28 -15.57 19.57 8.03
N ASP A 29 -14.98 20.56 8.66
CA ASP A 29 -15.30 21.96 8.34
C ASP A 29 -14.89 22.25 6.90
N ASN A 30 -15.71 23.02 6.19
CA ASN A 30 -15.29 23.58 4.91
C ASN A 30 -14.08 24.51 5.09
N PRO A 31 -13.33 24.83 4.03
CA PRO A 31 -12.18 25.73 4.12
C PRO A 31 -12.49 27.10 4.74
N SER A 32 -13.76 27.52 4.70
CA SER A 32 -14.25 28.80 5.27
C SER A 32 -14.72 28.65 6.72
N HIS A 33 -14.70 27.45 7.31
CA HIS A 33 -15.18 27.11 8.67
C HIS A 33 -16.65 27.53 8.92
N THR A 34 -17.46 27.61 7.86
CA THR A 34 -18.85 28.06 7.92
C THR A 34 -19.88 26.93 7.86
N ALA A 35 -19.48 25.73 7.39
CA ALA A 35 -20.35 24.57 7.26
C ALA A 35 -19.59 23.25 7.43
N LEU A 36 -20.25 22.25 8.00
CA LEU A 36 -19.76 20.88 8.06
C LEU A 36 -20.05 20.18 6.73
N ILE A 37 -19.01 19.71 6.07
CA ILE A 37 -19.09 18.91 4.85
C ILE A 37 -18.86 17.44 5.19
N SER A 38 -19.67 16.57 4.61
CA SER A 38 -19.54 15.13 4.79
C SER A 38 -18.58 14.55 3.75
N HIS A 39 -17.50 13.96 4.21
CA HIS A 39 -16.53 13.23 3.39
C HIS A 39 -16.76 11.73 3.54
N THR A 40 -17.20 11.06 2.49
CA THR A 40 -17.42 9.62 2.48
C THR A 40 -16.41 8.92 1.59
N THR A 41 -15.71 7.94 2.16
CA THR A 41 -14.71 7.13 1.46
C THR A 41 -15.14 5.67 1.46
N HIS A 42 -15.21 5.08 0.28
CA HIS A 42 -15.42 3.65 0.05
C HIS A 42 -14.10 3.01 -0.34
N ARG A 43 -13.78 1.89 0.27
CA ARG A 43 -12.55 1.13 -0.02
C ARG A 43 -12.88 -0.34 -0.21
N LEU A 44 -12.53 -0.88 -1.36
CA LEU A 44 -12.59 -2.30 -1.66
C LEU A 44 -11.18 -2.83 -1.81
N GLN A 45 -10.85 -3.89 -1.08
CA GLN A 45 -9.54 -4.54 -1.09
C GLN A 45 -9.70 -6.03 -1.32
N THR A 46 -8.88 -6.61 -2.16
CA THR A 46 -8.78 -8.05 -2.37
C THR A 46 -7.33 -8.49 -2.25
N TYR A 47 -7.15 -9.63 -1.59
CA TYR A 47 -5.85 -10.28 -1.39
C TYR A 47 -5.95 -11.75 -1.76
N LEU A 48 -5.06 -12.20 -2.60
CA LEU A 48 -4.93 -13.59 -3.00
C LEU A 48 -3.56 -14.09 -2.59
N ASN A 49 -3.49 -14.98 -1.64
CA ASN A 49 -2.25 -15.60 -1.18
C ASN A 49 -2.19 -17.06 -1.65
N THR A 50 -1.03 -17.45 -2.13
CA THR A 50 -0.76 -18.84 -2.46
C THR A 50 0.66 -19.22 -2.05
N ARG A 51 0.86 -20.48 -1.65
CA ARG A 51 2.14 -20.98 -1.16
C ARG A 51 2.48 -22.32 -1.81
N TRP A 52 3.69 -22.43 -2.34
CA TRP A 52 4.25 -23.63 -2.92
C TRP A 52 5.63 -23.91 -2.30
N GLY A 53 5.66 -24.79 -1.31
CA GLY A 53 6.90 -25.10 -0.58
C GLY A 53 7.53 -23.84 0.03
N SER A 54 8.71 -23.47 -0.46
CA SER A 54 9.48 -22.32 -0.01
C SER A 54 9.05 -20.98 -0.67
N ILE A 55 8.14 -21.00 -1.65
CA ILE A 55 7.70 -19.82 -2.39
C ILE A 55 6.30 -19.43 -1.91
N GLU A 56 6.13 -18.14 -1.66
CA GLU A 56 4.84 -17.52 -1.34
C GLU A 56 4.58 -16.38 -2.34
N ALA A 57 3.39 -16.38 -2.93
CA ALA A 57 2.95 -15.30 -3.81
C ALA A 57 1.70 -14.65 -3.23
N LYS A 58 1.68 -13.32 -3.23
CA LYS A 58 0.54 -12.52 -2.78
C LYS A 58 0.20 -11.48 -3.84
N THR A 59 -1.00 -11.60 -4.39
CA THR A 59 -1.59 -10.58 -5.26
C THR A 59 -2.54 -9.73 -4.45
N GLN A 60 -2.48 -8.42 -4.62
CA GLN A 60 -3.38 -7.48 -3.95
C GLN A 60 -3.93 -6.49 -4.97
N ALA A 61 -5.19 -6.15 -4.82
CA ALA A 61 -5.80 -5.05 -5.55
C ALA A 61 -6.69 -4.24 -4.60
N GLN A 62 -6.72 -2.94 -4.81
CA GLN A 62 -7.51 -2.02 -4.01
C GLN A 62 -8.09 -0.95 -4.92
N VAL A 63 -9.35 -0.61 -4.66
CA VAL A 63 -10.04 0.54 -5.26
C VAL A 63 -10.55 1.43 -4.12
N VAL A 64 -10.33 2.72 -4.25
CA VAL A 64 -10.81 3.75 -3.34
C VAL A 64 -11.67 4.71 -4.14
N TYR A 65 -12.87 4.97 -3.63
CA TYR A 65 -13.76 6.00 -4.12
C TYR A 65 -14.07 6.96 -2.98
N SER A 66 -13.84 8.22 -3.20
CA SER A 66 -14.01 9.28 -2.21
C SER A 66 -14.97 10.33 -2.76
N ARG A 67 -15.97 10.64 -1.98
CA ARG A 67 -16.95 11.68 -2.28
C ARG A 67 -16.84 12.80 -1.27
N HIS A 68 -16.45 13.97 -1.76
CA HIS A 68 -16.36 15.22 -1.02
C HIS A 68 -17.07 16.32 -1.85
N ASP A 69 -16.43 17.42 -2.17
CA ASP A 69 -16.95 18.43 -3.11
C ASP A 69 -16.92 17.90 -4.56
N THR A 70 -15.94 17.09 -4.88
CA THR A 70 -15.79 16.37 -6.15
C THR A 70 -15.61 14.88 -5.91
N ASP A 71 -16.05 14.07 -6.87
CA ASP A 71 -15.83 12.64 -6.84
C ASP A 71 -14.38 12.34 -7.22
N SER A 72 -13.71 11.55 -6.38
CA SER A 72 -12.34 11.15 -6.58
C SER A 72 -12.20 9.65 -6.46
N TRP A 73 -11.39 9.02 -7.30
CA TRP A 73 -11.15 7.59 -7.26
C TRP A 73 -9.69 7.25 -7.52
N GLY A 74 -9.28 6.11 -7.01
CA GLY A 74 -7.95 5.58 -7.21
C GLY A 74 -7.93 4.08 -7.11
N TYR A 75 -6.94 3.44 -7.72
CA TYR A 75 -6.72 2.00 -7.61
C TYR A 75 -5.24 1.67 -7.54
N THR A 76 -4.96 0.51 -6.96
CA THR A 76 -3.64 -0.11 -6.98
C THR A 76 -3.75 -1.60 -7.23
N VAL A 77 -2.78 -2.13 -7.96
CA VAL A 77 -2.58 -3.57 -8.15
C VAL A 77 -1.13 -3.88 -7.83
N GLY A 78 -0.92 -4.88 -7.00
CA GLY A 78 0.41 -5.26 -6.56
C GLY A 78 0.60 -6.77 -6.51
N GLN A 79 1.84 -7.19 -6.80
CA GLN A 79 2.31 -8.56 -6.70
C GLN A 79 3.49 -8.61 -5.74
N GLN A 80 3.45 -9.56 -4.78
CA GLN A 80 4.56 -9.85 -3.89
C GLN A 80 4.98 -11.31 -4.09
N LEU A 81 6.27 -11.53 -4.14
CA LEU A 81 6.88 -12.84 -4.18
C LEU A 81 7.84 -12.99 -3.01
N GLY A 82 7.72 -14.08 -2.30
CA GLY A 82 8.57 -14.41 -1.15
C GLY A 82 9.23 -15.77 -1.35
N TYR A 83 10.49 -15.84 -0.99
CA TYR A 83 11.24 -17.09 -0.91
C TYR A 83 11.75 -17.26 0.51
N ARG A 84 11.60 -18.48 1.05
CA ARG A 84 12.08 -18.85 2.39
C ARG A 84 12.86 -20.15 2.32
N HIS A 85 14.06 -20.13 2.89
CA HIS A 85 14.87 -21.31 3.09
C HIS A 85 15.54 -21.24 4.48
N GLY A 86 15.06 -22.07 5.42
CA GLY A 86 15.46 -21.95 6.82
C GLY A 86 15.17 -20.56 7.38
N ASP A 87 16.20 -19.90 7.91
CA ASP A 87 16.13 -18.53 8.45
C ASP A 87 16.41 -17.46 7.39
N PHE A 88 16.74 -17.84 6.15
CA PHE A 88 16.86 -16.93 5.02
C PHE A 88 15.51 -16.59 4.43
N HIS A 89 15.21 -15.30 4.29
CA HIS A 89 13.96 -14.83 3.69
C HIS A 89 14.25 -13.72 2.70
N LEU A 90 13.69 -13.84 1.51
CA LEU A 90 13.74 -12.82 0.46
C LEU A 90 12.32 -12.48 0.01
N TRP A 91 11.99 -11.21 -0.06
CA TRP A 91 10.71 -10.69 -0.53
C TRP A 91 10.92 -9.62 -1.57
N GLY A 92 10.25 -9.75 -2.70
CA GLY A 92 10.16 -8.71 -3.71
C GLY A 92 8.71 -8.30 -3.90
N SER A 93 8.44 -7.03 -4.10
CA SER A 93 7.12 -6.54 -4.48
C SER A 93 7.16 -5.52 -5.59
N LEU A 94 6.11 -5.52 -6.38
CA LEU A 94 5.82 -4.58 -7.45
C LEU A 94 4.39 -4.12 -7.27
N SER A 95 4.17 -2.81 -7.23
CA SER A 95 2.83 -2.22 -7.10
C SER A 95 2.68 -1.08 -8.08
N TYR A 96 1.65 -1.14 -8.89
CA TYR A 96 1.20 -0.05 -9.74
C TYR A 96 0.06 0.68 -9.04
N PHE A 97 0.05 2.00 -9.09
CA PHE A 97 -1.00 2.83 -8.51
C PHE A 97 -1.39 3.97 -9.43
N HIS A 98 -2.67 4.30 -9.39
CA HIS A 98 -3.23 5.46 -10.07
C HIS A 98 -4.34 6.05 -9.19
N THR A 99 -4.24 7.34 -8.88
CA THR A 99 -5.25 8.07 -8.12
C THR A 99 -5.53 9.39 -8.81
N HIS A 100 -6.80 9.80 -8.82
CA HIS A 100 -7.22 11.03 -9.46
C HIS A 100 -6.66 12.28 -8.72
N ASP A 101 -6.69 12.23 -7.38
CA ASP A 101 -6.18 13.30 -6.51
C ASP A 101 -5.71 12.76 -5.15
N TYR A 102 -5.39 13.67 -4.22
CA TYR A 102 -4.96 13.32 -2.86
C TYR A 102 -6.06 12.70 -2.00
N ASP A 103 -7.34 12.99 -2.25
CA ASP A 103 -8.47 12.45 -1.47
C ASP A 103 -8.71 10.97 -1.74
N SER A 104 -8.34 10.50 -2.94
CA SER A 104 -8.34 9.09 -3.32
C SER A 104 -7.04 8.35 -3.02
N ARG A 105 -6.11 8.95 -2.22
CA ARG A 105 -4.84 8.33 -1.85
C ARG A 105 -5.00 6.91 -1.30
N ILE A 106 -4.08 6.06 -1.67
CA ILE A 106 -4.09 4.64 -1.33
C ILE A 106 -3.01 4.38 -0.28
N TYR A 107 -3.38 3.68 0.78
CA TYR A 107 -2.44 3.17 1.76
C TYR A 107 -2.14 1.72 1.44
N SER A 108 -0.91 1.43 1.06
CA SER A 108 -0.48 0.06 0.78
C SER A 108 0.21 -0.55 2.01
N TYR A 109 -0.12 -1.80 2.28
CA TYR A 109 0.64 -2.56 3.27
C TYR A 109 1.87 -3.16 2.59
N GLU A 110 3.03 -2.76 3.06
CA GLU A 110 4.31 -3.37 2.70
C GLU A 110 4.86 -4.18 3.86
N ARG A 111 5.48 -5.31 3.54
CA ARG A 111 6.21 -6.06 4.54
C ARG A 111 7.42 -5.24 4.99
N GLY A 112 7.46 -4.91 6.28
CA GLY A 112 8.53 -4.14 6.90
C GLY A 112 9.51 -5.01 7.69
N MET A 113 10.59 -4.40 8.13
CA MET A 113 11.49 -4.96 9.14
C MET A 113 10.76 -5.12 10.47
N ARG A 114 11.27 -5.97 11.38
CA ARG A 114 10.73 -6.07 12.75
C ARG A 114 10.76 -4.68 13.41
N TYR A 115 9.67 -4.32 14.08
CA TYR A 115 9.48 -3.03 14.78
C TYR A 115 9.39 -1.79 13.89
N THR A 116 9.34 -1.93 12.57
CA THR A 116 9.05 -0.85 11.63
C THR A 116 7.69 -1.02 11.00
N PHE A 117 6.83 -0.01 11.15
CA PHE A 117 5.54 0.05 10.48
C PHE A 117 5.67 0.99 9.29
N SER A 118 5.63 0.44 8.08
CA SER A 118 5.63 1.22 6.87
C SER A 118 4.28 1.04 6.17
N TYR A 119 3.51 2.12 6.13
CA TYR A 119 2.28 2.22 5.35
C TYR A 119 2.44 3.37 4.37
N PRO A 120 3.19 3.20 3.28
CA PRO A 120 3.33 4.25 2.31
C PRO A 120 1.96 4.62 1.75
N SER A 121 1.71 5.91 1.65
CA SER A 121 0.55 6.47 0.97
C SER A 121 0.95 6.88 -0.44
N PHE A 122 0.18 6.43 -1.43
CA PHE A 122 0.40 6.76 -2.82
C PHE A 122 -0.72 7.66 -3.32
N TYR A 123 -0.35 8.71 -4.02
CA TYR A 123 -1.26 9.55 -4.78
C TYR A 123 -0.59 9.94 -6.11
N GLY A 124 -1.40 10.12 -7.16
CA GLY A 124 -0.92 10.33 -8.52
C GLY A 124 -0.80 9.01 -9.29
N HIS A 125 0.13 8.93 -10.21
CA HIS A 125 0.31 7.81 -11.13
C HIS A 125 1.76 7.32 -11.08
N GLY A 126 1.95 6.04 -10.80
CA GLY A 126 3.30 5.52 -10.70
C GLY A 126 3.40 4.03 -10.39
N ILE A 127 4.63 3.62 -10.15
CA ILE A 127 4.99 2.24 -9.82
C ILE A 127 5.93 2.22 -8.64
N ARG A 128 5.78 1.23 -7.77
CA ARG A 128 6.68 1.03 -6.63
C ARG A 128 7.25 -0.37 -6.62
N TYR A 129 8.55 -0.42 -6.45
CA TYR A 129 9.33 -1.65 -6.26
C TYR A 129 9.84 -1.70 -4.83
N THR A 130 9.78 -2.85 -4.17
CA THR A 130 10.45 -3.06 -2.88
C THR A 130 11.16 -4.39 -2.84
N LEU A 131 12.29 -4.42 -2.14
CA LEU A 131 13.04 -5.63 -1.85
C LEU A 131 13.33 -5.66 -0.36
N LEU A 132 13.06 -6.79 0.28
CA LEU A 132 13.36 -7.06 1.68
C LEU A 132 14.13 -8.38 1.77
N ALA A 133 15.31 -8.33 2.33
CA ALA A 133 16.12 -9.52 2.59
C ALA A 133 16.39 -9.67 4.08
N THR A 134 16.29 -10.90 4.58
CA THR A 134 16.66 -11.27 5.95
C THR A 134 17.64 -12.43 5.87
N VAL A 135 18.84 -12.22 6.37
CA VAL A 135 19.98 -13.16 6.29
C VAL A 135 20.47 -13.48 7.70
N PRO A 136 20.52 -14.74 8.12
CA PRO A 136 21.18 -15.13 9.35
C PRO A 136 22.70 -15.02 9.17
N LEU A 137 23.38 -14.18 9.94
CA LEU A 137 24.83 -14.01 9.94
C LEU A 137 25.53 -14.92 10.96
N ALA A 138 24.86 -15.18 12.10
CA ALA A 138 25.37 -16.06 13.15
C ALA A 138 24.18 -16.63 13.95
N ARG A 139 24.45 -17.57 14.86
CA ARG A 139 23.41 -18.22 15.69
C ARG A 139 22.45 -17.26 16.41
N ARG A 140 22.88 -16.03 16.69
CA ARG A 140 22.08 -15.00 17.39
C ARG A 140 22.05 -13.65 16.65
N LEU A 141 22.59 -13.60 15.42
CA LEU A 141 22.66 -12.37 14.65
C LEU A 141 21.95 -12.56 13.31
N THR A 142 20.98 -11.72 13.07
CA THR A 142 20.21 -11.68 11.81
C THR A 142 20.28 -10.27 11.25
N LEU A 143 20.69 -10.13 9.99
CA LEU A 143 20.65 -8.89 9.25
C LEU A 143 19.36 -8.83 8.44
N THR A 144 18.66 -7.70 8.54
CA THR A 144 17.49 -7.42 7.69
C THR A 144 17.71 -6.09 7.00
N ALA A 145 17.57 -6.08 5.67
CA ALA A 145 17.70 -4.89 4.84
C ALA A 145 16.46 -4.74 3.96
N LYS A 146 15.97 -3.52 3.81
CA LYS A 146 14.86 -3.17 2.92
C LYS A 146 15.30 -2.02 2.02
N ALA A 147 14.95 -2.11 0.73
CA ALA A 147 15.08 -1.02 -0.22
C ALA A 147 13.76 -0.86 -0.98
N GLY A 148 13.38 0.37 -1.27
CA GLY A 148 12.18 0.72 -2.03
C GLY A 148 12.48 1.82 -3.03
N ILE A 149 11.86 1.75 -4.20
CA ILE A 149 11.89 2.78 -5.23
C ILE A 149 10.47 3.05 -5.66
N THR A 150 10.08 4.32 -5.70
CA THR A 150 8.80 4.77 -6.25
C THR A 150 9.08 5.69 -7.41
N ASP A 151 8.59 5.32 -8.60
CA ASP A 151 8.67 6.12 -9.81
C ASP A 151 7.29 6.69 -10.11
N TYR A 152 7.20 8.02 -10.24
CA TYR A 152 5.99 8.73 -10.62
C TYR A 152 6.03 9.07 -12.11
N PHE A 153 4.89 8.88 -12.79
CA PHE A 153 4.75 9.13 -14.23
C PHE A 153 4.06 10.47 -14.53
N ASP A 154 3.50 11.10 -13.51
CA ASP A 154 2.66 12.31 -13.60
C ASP A 154 3.34 13.57 -13.06
N ARG A 155 4.61 13.48 -12.65
CA ARG A 155 5.33 14.61 -12.05
C ARG A 155 6.84 14.50 -12.19
N ASP A 156 7.49 15.66 -12.28
CA ASP A 156 8.95 15.81 -12.33
C ASP A 156 9.55 16.17 -10.97
N HIS A 157 8.71 16.42 -9.96
CA HIS A 157 9.13 16.73 -8.59
C HIS A 157 8.21 16.07 -7.58
N ILE A 158 8.78 15.67 -6.43
CA ILE A 158 8.09 14.99 -5.33
C ILE A 158 8.14 15.92 -4.11
N SER A 159 7.01 16.01 -3.37
CA SER A 159 6.84 16.88 -2.21
C SER A 159 6.87 18.39 -2.56
N SER A 160 6.95 19.26 -1.56
CA SER A 160 6.94 20.71 -1.74
C SER A 160 7.76 21.42 -0.66
N GLY A 161 8.19 22.65 -0.94
CA GLY A 161 8.96 23.48 -0.01
C GLY A 161 10.37 22.92 0.22
N GLN A 162 10.85 22.94 1.45
CA GLN A 162 12.20 22.47 1.81
C GLN A 162 12.42 20.97 1.65
N GLN A 163 11.35 20.18 1.46
CA GLN A 163 11.41 18.73 1.24
C GLN A 163 11.18 18.34 -0.24
N GLN A 164 11.16 19.32 -1.13
CA GLN A 164 10.99 19.08 -2.55
C GLN A 164 12.21 18.35 -3.13
N ILE A 165 11.94 17.30 -3.90
CA ILE A 165 12.93 16.54 -4.66
C ILE A 165 12.62 16.77 -6.14
N ASP A 166 13.54 17.38 -6.88
CA ASP A 166 13.39 17.64 -8.32
C ASP A 166 13.72 16.38 -9.13
N ARG A 167 12.94 15.32 -8.91
CA ARG A 167 12.99 14.04 -9.62
C ARG A 167 11.62 13.39 -9.60
N SER A 168 11.38 12.51 -10.57
CA SER A 168 10.18 11.67 -10.63
C SER A 168 10.28 10.39 -9.78
N SER A 169 11.46 10.08 -9.24
CA SER A 169 11.69 8.87 -8.44
C SER A 169 12.22 9.16 -7.04
N GLN A 170 11.75 8.37 -6.08
CA GLN A 170 12.17 8.40 -4.69
C GLN A 170 12.66 7.03 -4.25
N THR A 171 13.82 6.99 -3.60
CA THR A 171 14.41 5.77 -3.02
C THR A 171 14.40 5.85 -1.50
N ASP A 172 14.00 4.76 -0.85
CA ASP A 172 14.03 4.57 0.60
C ASP A 172 14.81 3.27 0.94
N ILE A 173 15.67 3.34 1.97
CA ILE A 173 16.52 2.24 2.40
C ILE A 173 16.33 2.02 3.91
#